data_961dbff53ddd5f8765c74f351c79b44a
#
_entry.id   961dbff53ddd5f8765c74f351c79b44a
#
_cell.length_a   1.000
_cell.length_b   1.000
_cell.length_c   1.000
_cell.angle_alpha   90.00
_cell.angle_beta   90.00
_cell.angle_gamma   90.00
#
_symmetry.space_group_name_H-M   'P 1'
#
loop_
_entity.id
_entity.type
_entity.pdbx_description
1 polymer ?
#
loop_
_entity_poly.entity_id
_entity_poly.type
_entity_poly.pdbx_seq_one_letter_code
_entity_poly.pdbx_strand_id
1 'polypeptide(L)'
;MTETTLNWLRANDYDAADLNRQGAYGNTALMKAAREGNAAIVRELLDAGAEIMLKNVDGNTALWLSCFGENPEVVSMLIDAGIELDTANVNGVTSLMYAASSGKESMVRMLVEAGADVSIKNPDDFTALDFAVTPAILRLLRRK
;
A
#
# COMPACT_ATOMS: atom_id res chain seq x y z
N MET A 1 -19.96 7.83 -7.99
CA MET A 1 -19.44 8.06 -6.61
C MET A 1 -20.53 8.60 -5.72
N THR A 2 -20.51 8.18 -4.46
CA THR A 2 -21.42 8.72 -3.46
C THR A 2 -21.07 10.17 -3.11
N GLU A 3 -22.03 10.86 -2.53
CA GLU A 3 -21.79 12.23 -2.05
C GLU A 3 -20.73 12.26 -0.96
N THR A 4 -20.67 11.23 -0.11
CA THR A 4 -19.63 11.09 0.91
C THR A 4 -18.24 11.12 0.31
N THR A 5 -18.03 10.35 -0.76
CA THR A 5 -16.72 10.31 -1.45
C THR A 5 -16.43 11.64 -2.14
N LEU A 6 -17.42 12.24 -2.79
CA LEU A 6 -17.23 13.55 -3.43
C LEU A 6 -16.86 14.63 -2.40
N ASN A 7 -17.49 14.62 -1.22
CA ASN A 7 -17.18 15.54 -0.15
C ASN A 7 -15.77 15.30 0.41
N TRP A 8 -15.38 14.02 0.56
CA TRP A 8 -14.04 13.68 1.00
C TRP A 8 -12.97 14.19 0.01
N LEU A 9 -13.21 14.01 -1.30
CA LEU A 9 -12.29 14.51 -2.32
C LEU A 9 -12.13 16.02 -2.22
N ARG A 10 -13.23 16.77 -2.14
CA ARG A 10 -13.19 18.23 -2.01
C ARG A 10 -12.47 18.67 -0.74
N ALA A 11 -12.76 18.02 0.38
CA ALA A 11 -12.14 18.35 1.67
C ALA A 11 -10.62 18.10 1.66
N ASN A 12 -10.13 17.24 0.78
CA ASN A 12 -8.72 16.89 0.65
C ASN A 12 -8.06 17.48 -0.60
N ASP A 13 -8.73 18.44 -1.24
CA ASP A 13 -8.23 19.14 -2.42
C ASP A 13 -8.01 18.25 -3.65
N TYR A 14 -8.84 17.22 -3.79
CA TYR A 14 -8.87 16.38 -4.98
C TYR A 14 -10.13 16.65 -5.81
N ASP A 15 -10.04 16.33 -7.09
CA ASP A 15 -11.12 16.54 -8.06
C ASP A 15 -11.55 15.20 -8.65
N ALA A 16 -12.85 14.91 -8.59
CA ALA A 16 -13.42 13.70 -9.18
C ALA A 16 -13.19 13.62 -10.70
N ALA A 17 -12.98 14.75 -11.37
CA ALA A 17 -12.68 14.80 -12.79
C ALA A 17 -11.22 14.47 -13.13
N ASP A 18 -10.34 14.46 -12.12
CA ASP A 18 -8.90 14.16 -12.28
C ASP A 18 -8.40 13.37 -11.07
N LEU A 19 -8.79 12.09 -11.01
CA LEU A 19 -8.45 11.23 -9.87
C LEU A 19 -6.96 10.95 -9.73
N ASN A 20 -6.20 11.08 -10.81
CA ASN A 20 -4.77 10.76 -10.80
C ASN A 20 -3.88 11.96 -10.49
N ARG A 21 -4.48 13.10 -10.15
CA ARG A 21 -3.72 14.28 -9.74
C ARG A 21 -2.96 13.96 -8.45
N GLN A 22 -1.69 14.33 -8.43
CA GLN A 22 -0.82 14.13 -7.27
C GLN A 22 -0.77 15.44 -6.47
N GLY A 23 -1.29 15.39 -5.26
CA GLY A 23 -1.35 16.53 -4.35
C GLY A 23 -0.13 16.60 -3.43
N ALA A 24 -0.36 16.93 -2.16
CA ALA A 24 0.70 17.03 -1.16
C ALA A 24 1.52 15.74 -1.11
N TYR A 25 2.85 15.87 -1.05
CA TYR A 25 3.81 14.75 -1.04
C TYR A 25 3.72 13.84 -2.27
N GLY A 26 3.08 14.31 -3.33
CA GLY A 26 2.86 13.52 -4.53
C GLY A 26 1.77 12.46 -4.38
N ASN A 27 0.98 12.49 -3.33
CA ASN A 27 -0.08 11.51 -3.09
C ASN A 27 -1.28 11.74 -3.98
N THR A 28 -1.80 10.67 -4.57
CA THR A 28 -3.12 10.68 -5.22
C THR A 28 -4.21 10.52 -4.16
N ALA A 29 -5.47 10.74 -4.55
CA ALA A 29 -6.60 10.49 -3.67
C ALA A 29 -6.62 9.03 -3.17
N LEU A 30 -6.33 8.07 -4.07
CA LEU A 30 -6.27 6.65 -3.71
C LEU A 30 -5.22 6.40 -2.63
N MET A 31 -4.03 6.97 -2.78
CA MET A 31 -2.96 6.84 -1.80
C MET A 31 -3.37 7.38 -0.43
N LYS A 32 -3.99 8.56 -0.40
CA LYS A 32 -4.43 9.15 0.86
C LYS A 32 -5.51 8.31 1.53
N ALA A 33 -6.50 7.86 0.77
CA ALA A 33 -7.57 7.00 1.29
C ALA A 33 -7.00 5.67 1.81
N ALA A 34 -6.03 5.09 1.10
CA ALA A 34 -5.36 3.86 1.52
C ALA A 34 -4.60 4.06 2.84
N ARG A 35 -3.87 5.17 2.95
CA ARG A 35 -3.12 5.52 4.16
C ARG A 35 -4.04 5.70 5.37
N GLU A 36 -5.23 6.26 5.16
CA GLU A 36 -6.23 6.44 6.20
C GLU A 36 -6.97 5.14 6.55
N GLY A 37 -6.81 4.09 5.75
CA GLY A 37 -7.55 2.85 5.92
C GLY A 37 -9.03 3.00 5.58
N ASN A 38 -9.38 3.95 4.73
CA ASN A 38 -10.77 4.26 4.39
C ASN A 38 -11.26 3.36 3.25
N ALA A 39 -11.76 2.17 3.61
CA ALA A 39 -12.15 1.15 2.65
C ALA A 39 -13.27 1.61 1.71
N ALA A 40 -14.26 2.34 2.21
CA ALA A 40 -15.37 2.78 1.39
C ALA A 40 -14.91 3.71 0.27
N ILE A 41 -14.03 4.65 0.58
CA ILE A 41 -13.49 5.59 -0.41
C ILE A 41 -12.54 4.89 -1.38
N VAL A 42 -11.66 4.01 -0.87
CA VAL A 42 -10.78 3.22 -1.74
C VAL A 42 -11.59 2.44 -2.77
N ARG A 43 -12.67 1.78 -2.34
CA ARG A 43 -13.53 1.02 -3.25
C ARG A 43 -14.10 1.90 -4.36
N GLU A 44 -14.63 3.05 -4.02
CA GLU A 44 -15.23 3.94 -5.01
C GLU A 44 -14.20 4.53 -5.97
N LEU A 45 -12.99 4.85 -5.47
CA LEU A 45 -11.92 5.34 -6.33
C LEU A 45 -11.45 4.27 -7.31
N LEU A 46 -11.31 3.02 -6.85
CA LEU A 46 -10.96 1.90 -7.72
C LEU A 46 -12.05 1.67 -8.78
N ASP A 47 -13.32 1.69 -8.38
CA ASP A 47 -14.44 1.52 -9.30
C ASP A 47 -14.52 2.65 -10.33
N ALA A 48 -14.06 3.83 -9.97
CA ALA A 48 -14.01 4.99 -10.87
C ALA A 48 -12.78 4.99 -11.78
N GLY A 49 -11.92 3.98 -11.69
CA GLY A 49 -10.78 3.83 -12.58
C GLY A 49 -9.51 4.53 -12.14
N ALA A 50 -9.35 4.83 -10.85
CA ALA A 50 -8.11 5.43 -10.35
C ALA A 50 -6.89 4.58 -10.71
N GLU A 51 -5.81 5.23 -11.11
CA GLU A 51 -4.55 4.57 -11.47
C GLU A 51 -3.88 4.03 -10.21
N ILE A 52 -3.63 2.71 -10.15
CA ILE A 52 -3.14 2.05 -8.93
C ILE A 52 -1.62 2.05 -8.79
N MET A 53 -0.87 2.28 -9.88
CA MET A 53 0.59 2.13 -9.86
C MET A 53 1.35 3.44 -9.76
N LEU A 54 0.68 4.57 -9.56
CA LEU A 54 1.35 5.83 -9.36
C LEU A 54 2.16 5.83 -8.07
N LYS A 55 3.24 6.59 -8.04
CA LYS A 55 4.15 6.69 -6.90
C LYS A 55 4.16 8.13 -6.38
N ASN A 56 4.23 8.27 -5.07
CA ASN A 56 4.40 9.59 -4.45
C ASN A 56 5.89 10.00 -4.47
N VAL A 57 6.22 11.11 -3.80
CA VAL A 57 7.61 11.63 -3.78
C VAL A 57 8.60 10.66 -3.13
N ASP A 58 8.14 9.78 -2.25
CA ASP A 58 8.98 8.75 -1.62
C ASP A 58 9.08 7.48 -2.46
N GLY A 59 8.42 7.44 -3.62
CA GLY A 59 8.37 6.27 -4.47
C GLY A 59 7.43 5.17 -3.96
N ASN A 60 6.54 5.50 -3.04
CA ASN A 60 5.56 4.56 -2.50
C ASN A 60 4.30 4.52 -3.35
N THR A 61 3.76 3.31 -3.56
CA THR A 61 2.44 3.11 -4.17
C THR A 61 1.36 3.08 -3.10
N ALA A 62 0.11 3.01 -3.53
CA ALA A 62 -1.03 2.85 -2.63
C ALA A 62 -0.90 1.60 -1.74
N LEU A 63 -0.27 0.53 -2.23
CA LEU A 63 -0.09 -0.69 -1.44
C LEU A 63 0.78 -0.44 -0.20
N TRP A 64 1.91 0.24 -0.37
CA TRP A 64 2.79 0.58 0.76
C TRP A 64 2.03 1.40 1.80
N LEU A 65 1.29 2.41 1.34
CA LEU A 65 0.51 3.28 2.22
C LEU A 65 -0.63 2.54 2.89
N SER A 66 -1.22 1.54 2.24
CA SER A 66 -2.27 0.71 2.84
C SER A 66 -1.73 -0.14 3.99
N CYS A 67 -0.48 -0.58 3.91
CA CYS A 67 0.16 -1.28 5.03
C CYS A 67 0.33 -0.34 6.23
N PHE A 68 0.63 0.93 5.99
CA PHE A 68 0.65 1.94 7.05
C PHE A 68 -0.73 2.11 7.69
N GLY A 69 -1.79 2.16 6.88
CA GLY A 69 -3.17 2.29 7.34
C GLY A 69 -3.73 1.07 8.06
N GLU A 70 -3.11 -0.09 7.89
CA GLU A 70 -3.44 -1.35 8.59
C GLU A 70 -4.89 -1.84 8.45
N ASN A 71 -5.59 -1.45 7.40
CA ASN A 71 -6.92 -2.01 7.15
C ASN A 71 -6.82 -3.17 6.16
N PRO A 72 -7.04 -4.43 6.60
CA PRO A 72 -6.92 -5.59 5.71
C PRO A 72 -7.84 -5.52 4.50
N GLU A 73 -9.01 -4.92 4.64
CA GLU A 73 -9.95 -4.77 3.52
C GLU A 73 -9.35 -3.90 2.40
N VAL A 74 -8.67 -2.81 2.77
CA VAL A 74 -8.01 -1.94 1.78
C VAL A 74 -6.88 -2.68 1.08
N VAL A 75 -6.04 -3.38 1.83
CA VAL A 75 -4.95 -4.18 1.26
C VAL A 75 -5.51 -5.22 0.29
N SER A 76 -6.56 -5.94 0.70
CA SER A 76 -7.22 -6.94 -0.13
C SER A 76 -7.76 -6.35 -1.43
N MET A 77 -8.40 -5.18 -1.36
CA MET A 77 -8.93 -4.51 -2.54
C MET A 77 -7.83 -4.15 -3.55
N LEU A 78 -6.70 -3.64 -3.06
CA LEU A 78 -5.58 -3.29 -3.93
C LEU A 78 -4.96 -4.53 -4.58
N ILE A 79 -4.79 -5.60 -3.81
CA ILE A 79 -4.28 -6.88 -4.32
C ILE A 79 -5.22 -7.42 -5.40
N ASP A 80 -6.53 -7.42 -5.13
CA ASP A 80 -7.54 -7.90 -6.09
C ASP A 80 -7.58 -7.03 -7.35
N ALA A 81 -7.26 -5.76 -7.24
CA ALA A 81 -7.17 -4.85 -8.38
C ALA A 81 -5.91 -5.08 -9.23
N GLY A 82 -5.03 -5.97 -8.81
CA GLY A 82 -3.82 -6.32 -9.55
C GLY A 82 -2.62 -5.43 -9.29
N ILE A 83 -2.58 -4.76 -8.14
CA ILE A 83 -1.42 -3.91 -7.82
C ILE A 83 -0.15 -4.74 -7.75
N GLU A 84 0.95 -4.18 -8.24
CA GLU A 84 2.25 -4.82 -8.17
C GLU A 84 2.73 -4.87 -6.73
N LEU A 85 3.13 -6.08 -6.26
CA LEU A 85 3.45 -6.29 -4.84
C LEU A 85 4.87 -5.88 -4.47
N ASP A 86 5.79 -5.96 -5.43
CA ASP A 86 7.23 -5.93 -5.15
C ASP A 86 7.91 -4.59 -5.46
N THR A 87 7.13 -3.55 -5.69
CA THR A 87 7.67 -2.21 -5.98
C THR A 87 8.45 -1.69 -4.77
N ALA A 88 9.70 -1.32 -4.98
CA ALA A 88 10.52 -0.69 -3.96
C ALA A 88 10.41 0.84 -4.06
N ASN A 89 10.41 1.51 -2.92
CA ASN A 89 10.43 2.98 -2.88
C ASN A 89 11.84 3.53 -3.14
N VAL A 90 12.02 4.84 -2.98
CA VAL A 90 13.32 5.50 -3.26
C VAL A 90 14.44 5.00 -2.36
N ASN A 91 14.12 4.43 -1.21
CA ASN A 91 15.10 3.85 -0.27
C ASN A 91 15.28 2.34 -0.48
N GLY A 92 14.68 1.79 -1.51
CA GLY A 92 14.73 0.35 -1.78
C GLY A 92 13.86 -0.50 -0.86
N VAL A 93 12.85 0.10 -0.23
CA VAL A 93 11.96 -0.60 0.72
C VAL A 93 10.69 -1.03 0.02
N THR A 94 10.42 -2.34 0.02
CA THR A 94 9.14 -2.89 -0.47
C THR A 94 8.08 -2.82 0.62
N SER A 95 6.82 -3.02 0.24
CA SER A 95 5.72 -3.10 1.22
C SER A 95 5.97 -4.22 2.24
N LEU A 96 6.49 -5.36 1.79
CA LEU A 96 6.79 -6.50 2.66
C LEU A 96 7.87 -6.15 3.69
N MET A 97 8.94 -5.48 3.26
CA MET A 97 10.00 -5.02 4.17
C MET A 97 9.45 -4.05 5.22
N TYR A 98 8.63 -3.10 4.80
CA TYR A 98 8.01 -2.16 5.72
C TYR A 98 7.14 -2.86 6.74
N ALA A 99 6.26 -3.75 6.29
CA ALA A 99 5.35 -4.49 7.17
C ALA A 99 6.12 -5.35 8.17
N ALA A 100 7.20 -6.00 7.71
CA ALA A 100 8.05 -6.85 8.57
C ALA A 100 8.74 -6.01 9.66
N SER A 101 9.33 -4.87 9.27
CA SER A 101 10.07 -4.01 10.21
C SER A 101 9.15 -3.30 11.19
N SER A 102 7.90 -3.08 10.83
CA SER A 102 6.91 -2.38 11.64
C SER A 102 6.05 -3.32 12.50
N GLY A 103 6.32 -4.61 12.46
CA GLY A 103 5.60 -5.59 13.27
C GLY A 103 4.15 -5.84 12.83
N LYS A 104 3.83 -5.58 11.56
CA LYS A 104 2.46 -5.68 11.03
C LYS A 104 2.19 -7.08 10.50
N GLU A 105 1.97 -8.02 11.39
CA GLU A 105 1.83 -9.45 11.07
C GLU A 105 0.75 -9.71 10.02
N SER A 106 -0.43 -9.11 10.17
CA SER A 106 -1.53 -9.31 9.21
C SER A 106 -1.15 -8.86 7.81
N MET A 107 -0.43 -7.76 7.71
CA MET A 107 0.02 -7.24 6.41
C MET A 107 1.06 -8.16 5.80
N VAL A 108 2.03 -8.64 6.59
CA VAL A 108 3.02 -9.61 6.12
C VAL A 108 2.33 -10.86 5.60
N ARG A 109 1.37 -11.40 6.35
CA ARG A 109 0.62 -12.59 5.96
C ARG A 109 -0.09 -12.39 4.62
N MET A 110 -0.81 -11.29 4.48
CA MET A 110 -1.56 -11.00 3.26
C MET A 110 -0.64 -10.87 2.04
N LEU A 111 0.48 -10.17 2.20
CA LEU A 111 1.44 -10.00 1.12
C LEU A 111 2.10 -11.31 0.72
N VAL A 112 2.51 -12.12 1.68
CA VAL A 112 3.12 -13.44 1.41
C VAL A 112 2.11 -14.36 0.73
N GLU A 113 0.88 -14.41 1.21
CA GLU A 113 -0.18 -15.23 0.61
C GLU A 113 -0.53 -14.79 -0.80
N ALA A 114 -0.39 -13.50 -1.09
CA ALA A 114 -0.64 -12.95 -2.42
C ALA A 114 0.52 -13.20 -3.40
N GLY A 115 1.66 -13.68 -2.91
CA GLY A 115 2.81 -14.02 -3.75
C GLY A 115 3.93 -12.97 -3.78
N ALA A 116 3.99 -12.07 -2.80
CA ALA A 116 5.10 -11.11 -2.72
C ALA A 116 6.43 -11.84 -2.68
N ASP A 117 7.43 -11.30 -3.38
CA ASP A 117 8.76 -11.90 -3.45
C ASP A 117 9.54 -11.61 -2.17
N VAL A 118 9.75 -12.65 -1.37
CA VAL A 118 10.45 -12.54 -0.08
C VAL A 118 11.97 -12.42 -0.23
N SER A 119 12.50 -12.65 -1.43
CA SER A 119 13.95 -12.68 -1.68
C SER A 119 14.53 -11.33 -2.11
N ILE A 120 13.70 -10.33 -2.33
CA ILE A 120 14.16 -9.00 -2.75
C ILE A 120 15.04 -8.39 -1.66
N LYS A 121 16.17 -7.83 -2.08
CA LYS A 121 17.11 -7.17 -1.19
C LYS A 121 17.06 -5.66 -1.39
N ASN A 122 17.23 -4.92 -0.29
CA ASN A 122 17.40 -3.48 -0.36
C ASN A 122 18.86 -3.13 -0.74
N PRO A 123 19.21 -1.84 -0.89
CA PRO A 123 20.59 -1.46 -1.23
C PRO A 123 21.66 -1.93 -0.24
N ASP A 124 21.29 -2.21 1.01
CA ASP A 124 22.19 -2.73 2.03
C ASP A 124 22.21 -4.27 2.09
N ASP A 125 21.61 -4.93 1.09
CA ASP A 125 21.57 -6.39 0.97
C ASP A 125 20.68 -7.11 1.98
N PHE A 126 19.72 -6.40 2.60
CA PHE A 126 18.77 -6.99 3.54
C PHE A 126 17.46 -7.38 2.83
N THR A 127 16.91 -8.52 3.23
CA THR A 127 15.59 -8.99 2.81
C THR A 127 14.55 -8.64 3.87
N ALA A 128 13.26 -8.88 3.56
CA ALA A 128 12.19 -8.71 4.57
C ALA A 128 12.43 -9.57 5.80
N LEU A 129 13.00 -10.77 5.64
CA LEU A 129 13.33 -11.66 6.76
C LEU A 129 14.30 -10.99 7.74
N ASP A 130 15.29 -10.26 7.21
CA ASP A 130 16.26 -9.56 8.04
C ASP A 130 15.61 -8.44 8.88
N PHE A 131 14.47 -7.92 8.43
CA PHE A 131 13.74 -6.87 9.15
C PHE A 131 12.69 -7.39 10.11
N ALA A 132 12.44 -8.72 10.14
CA ALA A 132 11.39 -9.29 10.97
C ALA A 132 11.63 -8.99 12.46
N VAL A 133 10.63 -8.35 13.10
CA VAL A 133 10.75 -7.91 14.49
C VAL A 133 9.99 -8.81 15.46
N THR A 134 9.24 -9.79 14.96
CA THR A 134 8.50 -10.75 15.82
C THR A 134 8.75 -12.17 15.35
N PRO A 135 8.63 -13.16 16.27
CA PRO A 135 8.74 -14.57 15.88
C PRO A 135 7.69 -15.00 14.85
N ALA A 136 6.48 -14.45 14.94
CA ALA A 136 5.40 -14.78 14.01
C ALA A 136 5.76 -14.33 12.58
N ILE A 137 6.27 -13.11 12.43
CA ILE A 137 6.70 -12.59 11.13
C ILE A 137 7.86 -13.41 10.59
N LEU A 138 8.83 -13.75 11.44
CA LEU A 138 9.96 -14.57 11.07
C LEU A 138 9.49 -15.91 10.48
N ARG A 139 8.52 -16.55 11.14
CA ARG A 139 7.97 -17.82 10.65
C ARG A 139 7.25 -17.66 9.30
N LEU A 140 6.48 -16.59 9.14
CA LEU A 140 5.78 -16.33 7.89
C LEU A 140 6.75 -16.19 6.70
N LEU A 141 7.84 -15.47 6.91
CA LEU A 141 8.83 -15.21 5.85
C LEU A 141 9.70 -16.43 5.56
N ARG A 142 9.98 -17.26 6.56
CA ARG A 142 10.77 -18.49 6.40
C ARG A 142 10.05 -19.57 5.62
N ARG A 143 8.72 -19.56 5.56
CA ARG A 143 7.93 -20.55 4.84
C ARG A 143 8.03 -20.41 3.31
N LYS A 144 8.57 -19.30 2.88
CA LYS A 144 8.79 -19.01 1.47
C LYS A 144 10.28 -19.14 1.16
#